data_a9df10f3a5c0c93f0bad640f104940a5
#
_entry.id   a9df10f3a5c0c93f0bad640f104940a5
#
_cell.length_a   1.000
_cell.length_b   1.000
_cell.length_c   1.000
_cell.angle_alpha   90.00
_cell.angle_beta   90.00
_cell.angle_gamma   90.00
#
_symmetry.space_group_name_H-M   'P 1'
#
loop_
_entity.id
_entity.type
_entity.pdbx_description
1 polymer ?
#
loop_
_entity_poly.entity_id
_entity_poly.type
_entity_poly.pdbx_seq_one_letter_code
_entity_poly.pdbx_strand_id
1 'polypeptide(L)'
;MISFLDMQRINAPFSAETEEALLRVARSGYYLHGPETKAFQAELAATVGAPQAIGVSNGLDAIRLIFRALIETKRLSSGDAVIVPANTYIATILPLSEFGLRPILIEPDERTLNLDWHKALTQINGDRSVKALFTVHLYGNPSWDNDIARQLSDRNILLIEDNAQAIGSSISQPSLLTGSRFTGALGHAAAFSFYPTKNVGAFGDAGAVTTILLDVSEAVKALANYGSDRRYHNIYCGYNCRIDELQAALLRVRLSHLPQINRQRRNIAAIYNALITNPLVITPQWTPGAVWHQYVIRVKNNNRDAFRQYLLDQGIATDIHYAVPPHRQPCYARPDGSNTLCNTPLPVTEALAAEIVSLPIASVTPAQAAYIARQINSFRP
;
A
#
# COMPACT_ATOMS: atom_id res chain seq x y z
N MET A 1 -8.24 -26.42 10.03
CA MET A 1 -8.66 -25.21 9.29
C MET A 1 -7.43 -24.49 8.77
N ILE A 2 -7.42 -24.03 7.50
CA ILE A 2 -6.37 -23.18 6.94
C ILE A 2 -6.83 -21.73 7.20
N SER A 3 -6.13 -21.05 8.12
CA SER A 3 -6.41 -19.65 8.44
C SER A 3 -6.07 -18.75 7.25
N PHE A 4 -6.81 -17.66 7.06
CA PHE A 4 -6.46 -16.64 6.08
C PHE A 4 -5.07 -16.06 6.38
N LEU A 5 -4.79 -15.81 7.66
CA LEU A 5 -3.53 -15.29 8.15
C LEU A 5 -3.20 -15.92 9.51
N ASP A 6 -1.97 -16.42 9.67
CA ASP A 6 -1.44 -16.98 10.90
C ASP A 6 -0.16 -16.23 11.29
N MET A 7 -0.31 -15.24 12.17
CA MET A 7 0.79 -14.37 12.58
C MET A 7 1.87 -15.12 13.37
N GLN A 8 1.52 -16.14 14.16
CA GLN A 8 2.52 -16.95 14.87
C GLN A 8 3.41 -17.67 13.88
N ARG A 9 2.81 -18.32 12.89
CA ARG A 9 3.54 -19.04 11.84
C ARG A 9 4.40 -18.12 10.97
N ILE A 10 3.90 -16.90 10.65
CA ILE A 10 4.65 -15.91 9.87
C ILE A 10 5.87 -15.41 10.65
N ASN A 11 5.74 -15.25 11.96
CA ASN A 11 6.78 -14.67 12.83
C ASN A 11 7.80 -15.71 13.31
N ALA A 12 7.42 -16.97 13.49
CA ALA A 12 8.26 -18.02 14.05
C ALA A 12 9.67 -18.15 13.44
N PRO A 13 9.88 -18.05 12.10
CA PRO A 13 11.22 -18.14 11.52
C PRO A 13 12.21 -17.05 11.95
N PHE A 14 11.70 -15.94 12.50
CA PHE A 14 12.48 -14.73 12.83
C PHE A 14 12.47 -14.46 14.35
N SER A 15 11.90 -15.35 15.18
CA SER A 15 11.66 -15.08 16.61
C SER A 15 12.96 -14.76 17.37
N ALA A 16 14.01 -15.56 17.19
CA ALA A 16 15.27 -15.38 17.91
C ALA A 16 15.94 -14.02 17.59
N GLU A 17 16.04 -13.67 16.30
CA GLU A 17 16.61 -12.39 15.87
C GLU A 17 15.75 -11.21 16.35
N THR A 18 14.42 -11.38 16.33
CA THR A 18 13.48 -10.38 16.81
C THR A 18 13.60 -10.15 18.31
N GLU A 19 13.65 -11.22 19.10
CA GLU A 19 13.82 -11.14 20.57
C GLU A 19 15.13 -10.45 20.93
N GLU A 20 16.24 -10.80 20.27
CA GLU A 20 17.52 -10.15 20.47
C GLU A 20 17.47 -8.65 20.16
N ALA A 21 16.83 -8.27 19.03
CA ALA A 21 16.69 -6.88 18.64
C ALA A 21 15.86 -6.07 19.65
N LEU A 22 14.74 -6.62 20.13
CA LEU A 22 13.89 -5.99 21.13
C LEU A 22 14.60 -5.84 22.48
N LEU A 23 15.34 -6.86 22.93
CA LEU A 23 16.12 -6.80 24.17
C LEU A 23 17.25 -5.78 24.08
N ARG A 24 17.89 -5.64 22.93
CA ARG A 24 18.92 -4.63 22.69
C ARG A 24 18.36 -3.23 22.89
N VAL A 25 17.19 -2.92 22.33
CA VAL A 25 16.52 -1.62 22.51
C VAL A 25 16.09 -1.44 23.98
N ALA A 26 15.47 -2.44 24.60
CA ALA A 26 15.01 -2.35 25.98
C ALA A 26 16.14 -2.01 26.96
N ARG A 27 17.38 -2.49 26.68
CA ARG A 27 18.57 -2.25 27.49
C ARG A 27 19.30 -0.95 27.17
N SER A 28 19.02 -0.34 26.01
CA SER A 28 19.78 0.82 25.50
C SER A 28 19.42 2.13 26.22
N GLY A 29 18.20 2.25 26.73
CA GLY A 29 17.64 3.51 27.23
C GLY A 29 17.21 4.51 26.15
N TYR A 30 17.39 4.18 24.86
CA TYR A 30 16.92 4.99 23.72
C TYR A 30 15.65 4.36 23.17
N TYR A 31 14.54 5.09 23.21
CA TYR A 31 13.24 4.56 22.78
C TYR A 31 12.62 5.32 21.62
N LEU A 32 13.17 6.52 21.28
CA LEU A 32 12.76 7.37 20.16
C LEU A 32 13.99 8.05 19.55
N HIS A 33 14.02 8.23 18.23
CA HIS A 33 15.07 8.94 17.48
C HIS A 33 16.50 8.42 17.70
N GLY A 34 16.65 7.16 18.09
CA GLY A 34 17.92 6.53 18.40
C GLY A 34 18.59 5.85 17.20
N PRO A 35 19.53 4.93 17.49
CA PRO A 35 20.34 4.28 16.46
C PRO A 35 19.54 3.32 15.57
N GLU A 36 18.51 2.63 16.12
CA GLU A 36 17.71 1.66 15.32
C GLU A 36 16.86 2.39 14.28
N THR A 37 16.23 3.52 14.65
CA THR A 37 15.51 4.37 13.69
C THR A 37 16.42 4.87 12.58
N LYS A 38 17.61 5.37 12.90
CA LYS A 38 18.57 5.84 11.90
C LYS A 38 19.00 4.74 10.94
N ALA A 39 19.32 3.57 11.48
CA ALA A 39 19.72 2.40 10.69
C ALA A 39 18.58 1.89 9.81
N PHE A 40 17.37 1.76 10.37
CA PHE A 40 16.17 1.36 9.62
C PHE A 40 15.88 2.29 8.43
N GLN A 41 15.95 3.60 8.65
CA GLN A 41 15.73 4.60 7.60
C GLN A 41 16.77 4.46 6.47
N ALA A 42 18.05 4.27 6.81
CA ALA A 42 19.11 4.07 5.83
C ALA A 42 18.93 2.75 5.04
N GLU A 43 18.62 1.67 5.75
CA GLU A 43 18.39 0.34 5.15
C GLU A 43 17.15 0.32 4.25
N LEU A 44 16.06 0.99 4.65
CA LEU A 44 14.86 1.13 3.82
C LEU A 44 15.15 1.95 2.56
N ALA A 45 15.81 3.10 2.69
CA ALA A 45 16.19 3.94 1.57
C ALA A 45 17.04 3.16 0.55
N ALA A 46 18.06 2.43 1.03
CA ALA A 46 18.88 1.57 0.18
C ALA A 46 18.09 0.44 -0.49
N THR A 47 17.17 -0.19 0.24
CA THR A 47 16.35 -1.31 -0.27
C THR A 47 15.49 -0.90 -1.45
N VAL A 48 14.91 0.30 -1.44
CA VAL A 48 14.01 0.79 -2.51
C VAL A 48 14.72 1.71 -3.51
N GLY A 49 15.97 2.09 -3.25
CA GLY A 49 16.73 3.01 -4.10
C GLY A 49 16.26 4.47 -3.99
N ALA A 50 15.73 4.86 -2.82
CA ALA A 50 15.37 6.24 -2.52
C ALA A 50 16.55 6.99 -1.89
N PRO A 51 16.69 8.32 -2.09
CA PRO A 51 17.76 9.09 -1.44
C PRO A 51 17.54 9.26 0.07
N GLN A 52 16.27 9.22 0.53
CA GLN A 52 15.93 9.40 1.93
C GLN A 52 14.68 8.57 2.28
N ALA A 53 14.65 8.09 3.54
CA ALA A 53 13.48 7.52 4.18
C ALA A 53 13.32 8.13 5.58
N ILE A 54 12.08 8.35 6.00
CA ILE A 54 11.70 8.88 7.31
C ILE A 54 10.74 7.91 7.97
N GLY A 55 11.11 7.33 9.11
CA GLY A 55 10.23 6.46 9.90
C GLY A 55 9.15 7.26 10.61
N VAL A 56 7.90 6.78 10.53
CA VAL A 56 6.72 7.43 11.11
C VAL A 56 5.83 6.40 11.80
N SER A 57 4.77 6.86 12.49
CA SER A 57 3.88 6.05 13.32
C SER A 57 3.11 4.95 12.58
N ASN A 58 2.65 5.21 11.36
CA ASN A 58 1.87 4.24 10.55
C ASN A 58 1.74 4.70 9.10
N GLY A 59 1.10 3.87 8.26
CA GLY A 59 0.94 4.18 6.83
C GLY A 59 -0.01 5.34 6.55
N LEU A 60 -1.08 5.51 7.33
CA LEU A 60 -2.00 6.64 7.19
C LEU A 60 -1.28 7.96 7.51
N ASP A 61 -0.53 8.00 8.61
CA ASP A 61 0.26 9.18 8.97
C ASP A 61 1.38 9.45 7.95
N ALA A 62 1.96 8.41 7.32
CA ALA A 62 2.88 8.62 6.21
C ALA A 62 2.23 9.39 5.06
N ILE A 63 1.00 9.02 4.66
CA ILE A 63 0.25 9.74 3.61
C ILE A 63 -0.10 11.16 4.08
N ARG A 64 -0.60 11.33 5.32
CA ARG A 64 -0.92 12.64 5.91
C ARG A 64 0.29 13.57 5.89
N LEU A 65 1.45 13.07 6.31
CA LEU A 65 2.69 13.85 6.37
C LEU A 65 3.19 14.24 4.97
N ILE A 66 3.06 13.37 3.96
CA ILE A 66 3.40 13.70 2.57
C ILE A 66 2.53 14.87 2.09
N PHE A 67 1.20 14.74 2.17
CA PHE A 67 0.31 15.79 1.64
C PHE A 67 0.39 17.08 2.45
N ARG A 68 0.54 16.98 3.78
CA ARG A 68 0.78 18.16 4.61
C ARG A 68 2.09 18.85 4.25
N ALA A 69 3.18 18.12 4.06
CA ALA A 69 4.47 18.68 3.66
C ALA A 69 4.42 19.33 2.27
N LEU A 70 3.69 18.72 1.32
CA LEU A 70 3.49 19.32 0.00
C LEU A 70 2.71 20.64 0.06
N ILE A 71 1.79 20.80 1.01
CA ILE A 71 1.06 22.05 1.26
C ILE A 71 1.98 23.08 1.92
N GLU A 72 2.71 22.71 2.96
CA GLU A 72 3.64 23.63 3.66
C GLU A 72 4.76 24.13 2.73
N THR A 73 5.24 23.27 1.84
CA THR A 73 6.24 23.64 0.82
C THR A 73 5.64 24.32 -0.43
N LYS A 74 4.33 24.67 -0.41
CA LYS A 74 3.58 25.37 -1.46
C LYS A 74 3.59 24.63 -2.81
N ARG A 75 3.69 23.32 -2.80
CA ARG A 75 3.58 22.47 -3.98
C ARG A 75 2.14 22.07 -4.27
N LEU A 76 1.30 22.05 -3.24
CA LEU A 76 -0.15 21.88 -3.30
C LEU A 76 -0.85 22.94 -2.46
N SER A 77 -2.11 23.18 -2.76
CA SER A 77 -3.01 24.09 -2.04
C SER A 77 -4.37 23.43 -1.83
N SER A 78 -5.10 23.83 -0.79
CA SER A 78 -6.50 23.42 -0.61
C SER A 78 -7.30 23.74 -1.88
N GLY A 79 -8.12 22.78 -2.32
CA GLY A 79 -8.88 22.85 -3.58
C GLY A 79 -8.18 22.20 -4.77
N ASP A 80 -6.87 21.97 -4.72
CA ASP A 80 -6.17 21.25 -5.79
C ASP A 80 -6.70 19.83 -5.94
N ALA A 81 -6.81 19.37 -7.19
CA ALA A 81 -7.28 18.03 -7.48
C ALA A 81 -6.13 17.02 -7.49
N VAL A 82 -6.42 15.85 -6.95
CA VAL A 82 -5.52 14.69 -6.88
C VAL A 82 -6.20 13.47 -7.49
N ILE A 83 -5.61 12.90 -8.54
CA ILE A 83 -6.05 11.64 -9.12
C ILE A 83 -5.72 10.49 -8.16
N VAL A 84 -6.70 9.59 -7.94
CA VAL A 84 -6.52 8.37 -7.12
C VAL A 84 -7.31 7.20 -7.71
N PRO A 85 -6.90 5.92 -7.52
CA PRO A 85 -7.70 4.78 -7.95
C PRO A 85 -8.97 4.64 -7.08
N ALA A 86 -10.10 4.33 -7.72
CA ALA A 86 -11.41 4.27 -7.07
C ALA A 86 -11.58 3.05 -6.14
N ASN A 87 -10.81 1.99 -6.36
CA ASN A 87 -10.87 0.72 -5.61
C ASN A 87 -9.82 0.60 -4.49
N THR A 88 -9.17 1.70 -4.12
CA THR A 88 -8.15 1.70 -3.07
C THR A 88 -8.74 1.51 -1.67
N TYR A 89 -7.85 1.28 -0.69
CA TYR A 89 -8.22 1.36 0.73
C TYR A 89 -8.49 2.82 1.13
N ILE A 90 -9.42 3.00 2.05
CA ILE A 90 -9.87 4.35 2.47
C ILE A 90 -8.73 5.24 2.99
N ALA A 91 -7.67 4.66 3.56
CA ALA A 91 -6.51 5.40 4.06
C ALA A 91 -5.83 6.27 2.99
N THR A 92 -5.88 5.87 1.72
CA THR A 92 -5.38 6.67 0.59
C THR A 92 -6.17 7.97 0.42
N ILE A 93 -7.46 7.98 0.76
CA ILE A 93 -8.39 9.10 0.51
C ILE A 93 -8.51 10.05 1.70
N LEU A 94 -8.52 9.50 2.93
CA LEU A 94 -8.77 10.29 4.15
C LEU A 94 -7.90 11.54 4.26
N PRO A 95 -6.56 11.51 4.05
CA PRO A 95 -5.73 12.70 4.16
C PRO A 95 -6.03 13.76 3.10
N LEU A 96 -6.47 13.37 1.91
CA LEU A 96 -6.87 14.32 0.88
C LEU A 96 -8.09 15.12 1.32
N SER A 97 -9.09 14.43 1.86
CA SER A 97 -10.29 15.07 2.42
C SER A 97 -9.97 15.94 3.64
N GLU A 98 -9.08 15.49 4.53
CA GLU A 98 -8.64 16.21 5.73
C GLU A 98 -8.02 17.58 5.38
N PHE A 99 -7.24 17.63 4.31
CA PHE A 99 -6.52 18.86 3.89
C PHE A 99 -7.26 19.69 2.85
N GLY A 100 -8.52 19.35 2.58
CA GLY A 100 -9.33 20.08 1.60
C GLY A 100 -8.84 19.94 0.16
N LEU A 101 -8.07 18.89 -0.13
CA LEU A 101 -7.75 18.50 -1.50
C LEU A 101 -8.96 17.80 -2.12
N ARG A 102 -9.08 17.83 -3.44
CA ARG A 102 -10.20 17.25 -4.18
C ARG A 102 -9.79 15.91 -4.83
N PRO A 103 -10.12 14.75 -4.23
CA PRO A 103 -9.87 13.48 -4.87
C PRO A 103 -10.69 13.32 -6.15
N ILE A 104 -10.05 12.90 -7.23
CA ILE A 104 -10.72 12.47 -8.47
C ILE A 104 -10.51 10.97 -8.60
N LEU A 105 -11.58 10.22 -8.42
CA LEU A 105 -11.55 8.77 -8.46
C LEU A 105 -11.53 8.27 -9.91
N ILE A 106 -10.53 7.45 -10.25
CA ILE A 106 -10.39 6.82 -11.56
C ILE A 106 -10.67 5.34 -11.43
N GLU A 107 -11.54 4.82 -12.29
CA GLU A 107 -11.82 3.39 -12.41
C GLU A 107 -10.53 2.60 -12.67
N PRO A 108 -10.31 1.45 -12.00
CA PRO A 108 -9.14 0.63 -12.24
C PRO A 108 -9.21 -0.11 -13.60
N ASP A 109 -8.05 -0.61 -14.04
CA ASP A 109 -7.99 -1.67 -15.06
C ASP A 109 -8.49 -2.99 -14.42
N GLU A 110 -9.46 -3.63 -15.06
CA GLU A 110 -10.12 -4.83 -14.52
C GLU A 110 -9.21 -6.07 -14.42
N ARG A 111 -8.11 -6.10 -15.19
CA ARG A 111 -7.19 -7.23 -15.22
C ARG A 111 -6.13 -7.13 -14.15
N THR A 112 -5.61 -5.92 -13.93
CA THR A 112 -4.54 -5.65 -12.97
C THR A 112 -5.07 -5.22 -11.61
N LEU A 113 -6.31 -4.73 -11.54
CA LEU A 113 -6.96 -4.09 -10.38
C LEU A 113 -6.24 -2.82 -9.90
N ASN A 114 -5.32 -2.31 -10.68
CA ASN A 114 -4.56 -1.09 -10.42
C ASN A 114 -5.13 0.10 -11.21
N LEU A 115 -4.63 1.30 -10.92
CA LEU A 115 -5.00 2.52 -11.62
C LEU A 115 -4.89 2.35 -13.14
N ASP A 116 -5.93 2.71 -13.88
CA ASP A 116 -5.87 2.86 -15.33
C ASP A 116 -5.18 4.19 -15.68
N TRP A 117 -3.90 4.11 -16.01
CA TRP A 117 -3.06 5.27 -16.31
C TRP A 117 -3.53 6.07 -17.53
N HIS A 118 -4.15 5.42 -18.52
CA HIS A 118 -4.68 6.10 -19.71
C HIS A 118 -5.94 6.89 -19.39
N LYS A 119 -6.84 6.33 -18.55
CA LYS A 119 -8.00 7.08 -18.05
C LYS A 119 -7.55 8.24 -17.17
N ALA A 120 -6.54 8.04 -16.31
CA ALA A 120 -5.96 9.09 -15.48
C ALA A 120 -5.38 10.23 -16.35
N LEU A 121 -4.61 9.91 -17.39
CA LEU A 121 -4.08 10.90 -18.33
C LEU A 121 -5.19 11.68 -19.06
N THR A 122 -6.24 10.99 -19.49
CA THR A 122 -7.41 11.61 -20.14
C THR A 122 -8.07 12.62 -19.20
N GLN A 123 -8.28 12.25 -17.94
CA GLN A 123 -8.85 13.14 -16.92
C GLN A 123 -7.95 14.38 -16.67
N ILE A 124 -6.63 14.16 -16.56
CA ILE A 124 -5.65 15.25 -16.36
C ILE A 124 -5.62 16.21 -17.56
N ASN A 125 -5.80 15.69 -18.77
CA ASN A 125 -5.84 16.53 -19.97
C ASN A 125 -7.10 17.42 -20.02
N GLY A 126 -8.20 16.96 -19.43
CA GLY A 126 -9.48 17.68 -19.35
C GLY A 126 -9.61 18.63 -18.15
N ASP A 127 -8.76 18.49 -17.12
CA ASP A 127 -8.89 19.27 -15.87
C ASP A 127 -7.53 19.85 -15.42
N ARG A 128 -7.34 21.15 -15.66
CA ARG A 128 -6.12 21.87 -15.26
C ARG A 128 -5.94 22.06 -13.74
N SER A 129 -6.95 21.78 -12.95
CA SER A 129 -6.86 21.85 -11.49
C SER A 129 -6.13 20.64 -10.91
N VAL A 130 -5.90 19.57 -11.67
CA VAL A 130 -5.14 18.41 -11.24
C VAL A 130 -3.68 18.79 -11.05
N LYS A 131 -3.16 18.60 -9.82
CA LYS A 131 -1.78 18.90 -9.43
C LYS A 131 -0.99 17.67 -9.02
N ALA A 132 -1.66 16.56 -8.72
CA ALA A 132 -1.00 15.32 -8.36
C ALA A 132 -1.74 14.09 -8.89
N LEU A 133 -0.98 13.02 -9.15
CA LEU A 133 -1.48 11.67 -9.32
C LEU A 133 -0.92 10.82 -8.18
N PHE A 134 -1.80 10.22 -7.41
CA PHE A 134 -1.48 9.36 -6.28
C PHE A 134 -1.84 7.92 -6.64
N THR A 135 -0.87 7.18 -7.16
CA THR A 135 -1.05 5.76 -7.52
C THR A 135 -0.94 4.87 -6.29
N VAL A 136 -1.60 3.72 -6.34
CA VAL A 136 -1.52 2.68 -5.30
C VAL A 136 -0.98 1.41 -5.94
N HIS A 137 0.05 0.81 -5.36
CA HIS A 137 0.55 -0.49 -5.77
C HIS A 137 -0.26 -1.59 -5.07
N LEU A 138 -1.53 -1.70 -5.50
CA LEU A 138 -2.54 -2.49 -4.80
C LEU A 138 -2.17 -3.98 -4.81
N TYR A 139 -2.36 -4.64 -3.66
CA TYR A 139 -2.06 -6.05 -3.40
C TYR A 139 -0.58 -6.45 -3.57
N GLY A 140 0.32 -5.48 -3.72
CA GLY A 140 1.74 -5.71 -3.99
C GLY A 140 2.06 -5.86 -5.48
N ASN A 141 1.13 -5.47 -6.36
CA ASN A 141 1.31 -5.42 -7.80
C ASN A 141 1.72 -4.01 -8.21
N PRO A 142 2.88 -3.79 -8.88
CA PRO A 142 3.32 -2.46 -9.25
C PRO A 142 2.34 -1.79 -10.23
N SER A 143 1.99 -0.56 -9.94
CA SER A 143 1.15 0.32 -10.77
C SER A 143 1.98 1.51 -11.24
N TRP A 144 2.61 1.39 -12.41
CA TRP A 144 3.48 2.43 -12.94
C TRP A 144 3.56 2.36 -14.46
N ASP A 145 3.41 3.50 -15.09
CA ASP A 145 3.63 3.72 -16.53
C ASP A 145 4.71 4.79 -16.69
N ASN A 146 5.88 4.41 -17.21
CA ASN A 146 7.04 5.29 -17.31
C ASN A 146 6.80 6.47 -18.26
N ASP A 147 6.13 6.24 -19.38
CA ASP A 147 5.95 7.27 -20.41
C ASP A 147 4.93 8.31 -19.95
N ILE A 148 3.83 7.85 -19.35
CA ILE A 148 2.82 8.75 -18.78
C ILE A 148 3.40 9.46 -17.57
N ALA A 149 4.11 8.79 -16.68
CA ALA A 149 4.72 9.38 -15.49
C ALA A 149 5.70 10.52 -15.86
N ARG A 150 6.57 10.30 -16.86
CA ARG A 150 7.45 11.34 -17.39
C ARG A 150 6.65 12.52 -17.96
N GLN A 151 5.67 12.25 -18.79
CA GLN A 151 4.80 13.27 -19.39
C GLN A 151 4.10 14.15 -18.34
N LEU A 152 3.65 13.54 -17.23
CA LEU A 152 3.02 14.26 -16.12
C LEU A 152 4.04 15.08 -15.33
N SER A 153 5.22 14.52 -15.06
CA SER A 153 6.30 15.22 -14.37
C SER A 153 6.78 16.45 -15.16
N ASP A 154 6.94 16.34 -16.49
CA ASP A 154 7.29 17.46 -17.37
C ASP A 154 6.24 18.60 -17.34
N ARG A 155 5.01 18.27 -16.90
CA ARG A 155 3.90 19.23 -16.70
C ARG A 155 3.77 19.72 -15.26
N ASN A 156 4.74 19.42 -14.40
CA ASN A 156 4.73 19.73 -12.97
C ASN A 156 3.57 19.06 -12.20
N ILE A 157 3.07 17.90 -12.66
CA ILE A 157 2.12 17.07 -11.90
C ILE A 157 2.92 16.20 -10.95
N LEU A 158 2.63 16.28 -9.66
CA LEU A 158 3.28 15.47 -8.64
C LEU A 158 2.87 13.99 -8.76
N LEU A 159 3.84 13.09 -8.70
CA LEU A 159 3.63 11.64 -8.72
C LEU A 159 3.92 11.09 -7.34
N ILE A 160 2.88 10.61 -6.66
CA ILE A 160 2.94 10.08 -5.29
C ILE A 160 2.57 8.60 -5.33
N GLU A 161 3.23 7.79 -4.51
CA GLU A 161 3.00 6.35 -4.42
C GLU A 161 2.41 5.96 -3.05
N ASP A 162 1.30 5.24 -3.03
CA ASP A 162 0.91 4.43 -1.88
C ASP A 162 1.56 3.05 -2.01
N ASN A 163 2.66 2.87 -1.29
CA ASN A 163 3.44 1.64 -1.28
C ASN A 163 3.14 0.76 -0.05
N ALA A 164 2.01 0.98 0.61
CA ALA A 164 1.63 0.28 1.84
C ALA A 164 1.52 -1.25 1.69
N GLN A 165 1.46 -1.77 0.45
CA GLN A 165 1.30 -3.19 0.16
C GLN A 165 2.44 -3.75 -0.72
N ALA A 166 3.45 -2.95 -1.10
CA ALA A 166 4.31 -3.31 -2.22
C ALA A 166 5.82 -3.21 -1.97
N ILE A 167 6.26 -3.24 -0.70
CA ILE A 167 7.70 -3.19 -0.40
C ILE A 167 8.49 -4.29 -1.11
N GLY A 168 9.51 -3.90 -1.88
CA GLY A 168 10.34 -4.80 -2.71
C GLY A 168 9.67 -5.23 -4.03
N SER A 169 8.53 -4.66 -4.39
CA SER A 169 7.94 -4.75 -5.73
C SER A 169 8.75 -3.92 -6.73
N SER A 170 8.76 -4.33 -8.00
CA SER A 170 9.59 -3.66 -9.00
C SER A 170 8.94 -3.62 -10.38
N ILE A 171 9.34 -2.64 -11.18
CA ILE A 171 9.00 -2.50 -12.59
C ILE A 171 10.13 -3.02 -13.48
N SER A 172 9.82 -3.36 -14.74
CA SER A 172 10.77 -3.96 -15.69
C SER A 172 11.88 -3.01 -16.11
N GLN A 173 11.55 -1.75 -16.36
CA GLN A 173 12.50 -0.70 -16.73
C GLN A 173 12.61 0.32 -15.58
N PRO A 174 13.78 0.92 -15.36
CA PRO A 174 13.92 1.97 -14.35
C PRO A 174 12.95 3.12 -14.57
N SER A 175 12.46 3.72 -13.48
CA SER A 175 11.65 4.94 -13.56
C SER A 175 12.43 6.04 -14.29
N LEU A 176 11.82 6.65 -15.29
CA LEU A 176 12.41 7.77 -16.02
C LEU A 176 12.54 9.04 -15.18
N LEU A 177 11.88 9.08 -14.02
CA LEU A 177 11.95 10.20 -13.07
C LEU A 177 13.11 10.04 -12.07
N THR A 178 13.32 8.85 -11.54
CA THR A 178 14.22 8.63 -10.40
C THR A 178 15.37 7.66 -10.70
N GLY A 179 15.27 6.85 -11.75
CA GLY A 179 16.21 5.78 -12.04
C GLY A 179 16.02 4.51 -11.20
N SER A 180 15.13 4.51 -10.19
CA SER A 180 14.82 3.31 -9.42
C SER A 180 13.93 2.36 -10.20
N ARG A 181 14.03 1.05 -9.88
CA ARG A 181 13.08 0.02 -10.33
C ARG A 181 12.07 -0.37 -9.25
N PHE A 182 12.32 -0.01 -8.00
CA PHE A 182 11.50 -0.43 -6.89
C PHE A 182 10.38 0.58 -6.60
N THR A 183 9.18 0.05 -6.39
CA THR A 183 8.05 0.85 -5.90
C THR A 183 8.40 1.47 -4.55
N GLY A 184 7.85 2.66 -4.30
CA GLY A 184 8.25 3.47 -3.16
C GLY A 184 9.47 4.37 -3.44
N ALA A 185 10.01 4.34 -4.67
CA ALA A 185 11.04 5.25 -5.14
C ALA A 185 10.92 5.52 -6.65
N LEU A 186 9.73 5.35 -7.22
CA LEU A 186 9.49 5.62 -8.65
C LEU A 186 9.07 7.06 -8.88
N GLY A 187 8.32 7.66 -7.94
CA GLY A 187 7.76 9.00 -8.00
C GLY A 187 8.49 10.01 -7.11
N HIS A 188 7.82 11.14 -6.84
CA HIS A 188 8.35 12.24 -6.02
C HIS A 188 8.37 11.91 -4.53
N ALA A 189 7.36 11.18 -4.04
CA ALA A 189 7.26 10.70 -2.66
C ALA A 189 6.43 9.42 -2.59
N ALA A 190 6.67 8.60 -1.56
CA ALA A 190 5.90 7.40 -1.31
C ALA A 190 5.64 7.16 0.18
N ALA A 191 4.48 6.58 0.48
CA ALA A 191 4.07 6.16 1.81
C ALA A 191 4.19 4.64 1.97
N PHE A 192 4.72 4.19 3.10
CA PHE A 192 4.82 2.79 3.49
C PHE A 192 4.01 2.52 4.75
N SER A 193 3.43 1.34 4.82
CA SER A 193 2.82 0.79 6.02
C SER A 193 3.56 -0.47 6.44
N PHE A 194 3.87 -0.56 7.71
CA PHE A 194 4.43 -1.75 8.34
C PHE A 194 3.46 -2.32 9.38
N TYR A 195 2.15 -2.16 9.16
CA TYR A 195 1.13 -2.83 9.95
C TYR A 195 1.45 -4.33 10.04
N PRO A 196 1.19 -5.03 11.15
CA PRO A 196 1.67 -6.40 11.41
C PRO A 196 1.49 -7.39 10.26
N THR A 197 0.40 -7.28 9.48
CA THR A 197 0.09 -8.20 8.38
C THR A 197 0.86 -7.93 7.08
N LYS A 198 1.61 -6.83 7.00
CA LYS A 198 2.37 -6.44 5.81
C LYS A 198 3.55 -7.38 5.57
N ASN A 199 4.08 -7.40 4.35
CA ASN A 199 5.23 -8.24 3.99
C ASN A 199 6.43 -7.99 4.92
N VAL A 200 6.65 -6.73 5.27
CA VAL A 200 7.51 -6.30 6.38
C VAL A 200 6.58 -5.72 7.44
N GLY A 201 6.22 -6.51 8.45
CA GLY A 201 5.27 -6.14 9.50
C GLY A 201 5.96 -5.89 10.83
N ALA A 202 5.58 -4.81 11.51
CA ALA A 202 5.94 -4.47 12.88
C ALA A 202 5.12 -5.27 13.91
N PHE A 203 5.40 -5.11 15.19
CA PHE A 203 4.58 -5.63 16.30
C PHE A 203 3.67 -4.54 16.87
N GLY A 204 2.98 -3.87 16.00
CA GLY A 204 2.10 -2.74 16.21
C GLY A 204 2.10 -1.85 14.98
N ASP A 205 1.81 -0.57 15.16
CA ASP A 205 1.84 0.37 14.06
C ASP A 205 3.27 0.84 13.76
N ALA A 206 3.58 0.96 12.48
CA ALA A 206 4.76 1.61 11.94
C ALA A 206 4.53 1.99 10.47
N GLY A 207 5.24 3.00 10.00
CA GLY A 207 5.22 3.45 8.62
C GLY A 207 6.52 4.16 8.25
N ALA A 208 6.63 4.57 7.00
CA ALA A 208 7.70 5.43 6.53
C ALA A 208 7.27 6.28 5.34
N VAL A 209 7.98 7.36 5.13
CA VAL A 209 7.94 8.20 3.92
C VAL A 209 9.27 8.10 3.22
N THR A 210 9.26 7.94 1.90
CA THR A 210 10.43 8.18 1.03
C THR A 210 10.15 9.35 0.10
N THR A 211 11.16 10.11 -0.27
CA THR A 211 11.02 11.23 -1.20
C THR A 211 12.34 11.63 -1.82
N ILE A 212 12.28 12.13 -3.08
CA ILE A 212 13.41 12.76 -3.77
C ILE A 212 13.44 14.28 -3.54
N LEU A 213 12.40 14.85 -2.92
CA LEU A 213 12.26 16.28 -2.67
C LEU A 213 12.83 16.63 -1.31
N LEU A 214 13.95 17.36 -1.27
CA LEU A 214 14.66 17.66 -0.02
C LEU A 214 13.81 18.52 0.93
N ASP A 215 13.15 19.55 0.42
CA ASP A 215 12.26 20.42 1.19
C ASP A 215 11.06 19.66 1.79
N VAL A 216 10.50 18.70 1.04
CA VAL A 216 9.42 17.81 1.54
C VAL A 216 9.96 16.89 2.63
N SER A 217 11.17 16.34 2.47
CA SER A 217 11.81 15.51 3.50
C SER A 217 11.99 16.25 4.82
N GLU A 218 12.51 17.49 4.76
CA GLU A 218 12.70 18.31 5.96
C GLU A 218 11.35 18.69 6.60
N ALA A 219 10.34 19.03 5.78
CA ALA A 219 8.99 19.31 6.29
C ALA A 219 8.36 18.07 6.95
N VAL A 220 8.49 16.86 6.36
CA VAL A 220 7.99 15.60 6.96
C VAL A 220 8.67 15.33 8.31
N LYS A 221 10.00 15.49 8.41
CA LYS A 221 10.73 15.30 9.68
C LYS A 221 10.23 16.25 10.77
N ALA A 222 10.05 17.52 10.43
CA ALA A 222 9.54 18.51 11.37
C ALA A 222 8.09 18.22 11.76
N LEU A 223 7.20 18.02 10.78
CA LEU A 223 5.77 17.76 11.00
C LEU A 223 5.53 16.51 11.84
N ALA A 224 6.30 15.43 11.63
CA ALA A 224 6.19 14.21 12.44
C ALA A 224 6.55 14.40 13.91
N ASN A 225 7.28 15.47 14.23
CA ASN A 225 7.73 15.80 15.59
C ASN A 225 7.27 17.20 16.01
N TYR A 226 5.96 17.39 16.14
CA TYR A 226 5.31 18.65 16.57
C TYR A 226 5.62 19.89 15.70
N GLY A 227 6.08 19.69 14.46
CA GLY A 227 6.49 20.77 13.56
C GLY A 227 7.83 21.41 13.95
N SER A 228 8.67 20.71 14.73
CA SER A 228 9.92 21.25 15.29
C SER A 228 11.09 21.09 14.32
N ASP A 229 11.84 22.16 14.08
CA ASP A 229 13.16 22.13 13.45
C ASP A 229 14.29 21.96 14.50
N ARG A 230 14.04 22.38 15.74
CA ARG A 230 14.92 22.22 16.90
C ARG A 230 14.12 22.22 18.19
N ARG A 231 14.76 21.84 19.30
CA ARG A 231 14.09 21.74 20.61
C ARG A 231 13.35 23.03 20.96
N TYR A 232 12.06 22.91 21.26
CA TYR A 232 11.13 24.00 21.63
C TYR A 232 10.93 25.09 20.55
N HIS A 233 11.26 24.83 19.30
CA HIS A 233 10.99 25.74 18.20
C HIS A 233 10.19 25.02 17.12
N ASN A 234 8.93 25.39 16.96
CA ASN A 234 7.97 24.74 16.08
C ASN A 234 7.68 25.67 14.90
N ILE A 235 8.11 25.30 13.71
CA ILE A 235 7.95 26.08 12.47
C ILE A 235 6.65 25.71 11.73
N TYR A 236 6.06 24.56 12.06
CA TYR A 236 4.77 24.11 11.55
C TYR A 236 3.83 23.70 12.69
N CYS A 237 2.51 23.69 12.42
CA CYS A 237 1.55 22.98 13.27
C CYS A 237 1.63 21.49 12.94
N GLY A 238 2.52 20.78 13.64
CA GLY A 238 2.83 19.38 13.36
C GLY A 238 2.11 18.40 14.29
N TYR A 239 2.51 17.13 14.18
CA TYR A 239 1.90 15.98 14.83
C TYR A 239 2.90 15.25 15.72
N ASN A 240 2.44 14.24 16.44
CA ASN A 240 3.28 13.26 17.10
C ASN A 240 3.18 11.92 16.34
N CYS A 241 3.92 11.81 15.24
CA CYS A 241 3.85 10.70 14.28
C CYS A 241 5.23 10.07 14.06
N ARG A 242 5.92 9.67 15.13
CA ARG A 242 7.27 9.10 15.10
C ARG A 242 7.22 7.58 15.12
N ILE A 243 8.25 6.94 14.56
CA ILE A 243 8.47 5.51 14.75
C ILE A 243 9.18 5.26 16.08
N ASP A 244 8.79 4.20 16.78
CA ASP A 244 9.46 3.75 18.00
C ASP A 244 10.73 2.96 17.67
N GLU A 245 11.77 3.06 18.53
CA GLU A 245 13.02 2.27 18.37
C GLU A 245 12.75 0.75 18.40
N LEU A 246 11.79 0.30 19.21
CA LEU A 246 11.40 -1.11 19.24
C LEU A 246 10.88 -1.58 17.89
N GLN A 247 10.01 -0.80 17.24
CA GLN A 247 9.49 -1.12 15.92
C GLN A 247 10.58 -1.03 14.85
N ALA A 248 11.44 -0.02 14.92
CA ALA A 248 12.55 0.14 14.00
C ALA A 248 13.53 -1.05 14.05
N ALA A 249 13.90 -1.50 15.25
CA ALA A 249 14.78 -2.65 15.44
C ALA A 249 14.18 -3.95 14.87
N LEU A 250 12.90 -4.19 15.14
CA LEU A 250 12.15 -5.33 14.59
C LEU A 250 12.06 -5.26 13.06
N LEU A 251 11.75 -4.08 12.51
CA LEU A 251 11.63 -3.88 11.06
C LEU A 251 12.96 -4.09 10.34
N ARG A 252 14.11 -3.79 10.95
CA ARG A 252 15.43 -4.10 10.41
C ARG A 252 15.63 -5.61 10.22
N VAL A 253 15.24 -6.41 11.22
CA VAL A 253 15.25 -7.88 11.10
C VAL A 253 14.37 -8.33 9.93
N ARG A 254 13.13 -7.80 9.84
CA ARG A 254 12.21 -8.16 8.76
C ARG A 254 12.70 -7.74 7.39
N LEU A 255 13.30 -6.55 7.29
CA LEU A 255 13.79 -5.99 6.04
C LEU A 255 14.96 -6.82 5.48
N SER A 256 15.86 -7.33 6.34
CA SER A 256 16.96 -8.22 5.92
C SER A 256 16.46 -9.53 5.29
N HIS A 257 15.28 -10.01 5.70
CA HIS A 257 14.63 -11.21 5.17
C HIS A 257 13.60 -10.94 4.05
N LEU A 258 13.41 -9.69 3.63
CA LEU A 258 12.43 -9.32 2.59
C LEU A 258 12.52 -10.14 1.30
N PRO A 259 13.71 -10.44 0.74
CA PRO A 259 13.82 -11.27 -0.46
C PRO A 259 13.24 -12.68 -0.28
N GLN A 260 13.44 -13.29 0.89
CA GLN A 260 12.91 -14.61 1.24
C GLN A 260 11.38 -14.57 1.40
N ILE A 261 10.86 -13.58 2.13
CA ILE A 261 9.42 -13.37 2.36
C ILE A 261 8.68 -13.21 1.03
N ASN A 262 9.18 -12.33 0.16
CA ASN A 262 8.54 -12.09 -1.13
C ASN A 262 8.67 -13.29 -2.08
N ARG A 263 9.75 -14.06 -2.03
CA ARG A 263 9.92 -15.30 -2.81
C ARG A 263 8.91 -16.35 -2.41
N GLN A 264 8.66 -16.55 -1.10
CA GLN A 264 7.65 -17.48 -0.61
C GLN A 264 6.26 -17.13 -1.16
N ARG A 265 5.85 -15.85 -1.10
CA ARG A 265 4.57 -15.38 -1.63
C ARG A 265 4.45 -15.58 -3.14
N ARG A 266 5.52 -15.28 -3.90
CA ARG A 266 5.56 -15.56 -5.34
C ARG A 266 5.40 -17.03 -5.66
N ASN A 267 6.03 -17.93 -4.90
CA ASN A 267 5.89 -19.36 -5.08
C ASN A 267 4.45 -19.84 -4.87
N ILE A 268 3.78 -19.34 -3.83
CA ILE A 268 2.36 -19.67 -3.57
C ILE A 268 1.46 -19.10 -4.69
N ALA A 269 1.69 -17.86 -5.10
CA ALA A 269 0.95 -17.26 -6.21
C ALA A 269 1.11 -18.04 -7.51
N ALA A 270 2.32 -18.53 -7.81
CA ALA A 270 2.59 -19.37 -8.99
C ALA A 270 1.79 -20.68 -8.95
N ILE A 271 1.68 -21.33 -7.77
CA ILE A 271 0.87 -22.54 -7.58
C ILE A 271 -0.61 -22.24 -7.88
N TYR A 272 -1.15 -21.15 -7.34
CA TYR A 272 -2.54 -20.75 -7.58
C TYR A 272 -2.77 -20.48 -9.08
N ASN A 273 -1.91 -19.70 -9.73
CA ASN A 273 -2.03 -19.41 -11.15
C ASN A 273 -1.97 -20.66 -12.04
N ALA A 274 -1.16 -21.65 -11.66
CA ALA A 274 -1.03 -22.90 -12.41
C ALA A 274 -2.21 -23.86 -12.20
N LEU A 275 -2.80 -23.88 -11.00
CA LEU A 275 -3.75 -24.93 -10.62
C LEU A 275 -5.21 -24.50 -10.60
N ILE A 276 -5.52 -23.19 -10.48
CA ILE A 276 -6.91 -22.71 -10.50
C ILE A 276 -7.41 -22.67 -11.94
N THR A 277 -8.43 -23.50 -12.23
CA THR A 277 -9.01 -23.65 -13.58
C THR A 277 -10.54 -23.52 -13.59
N ASN A 278 -11.16 -23.18 -12.46
CA ASN A 278 -12.63 -23.01 -12.36
C ASN A 278 -13.08 -21.84 -13.26
N PRO A 279 -14.01 -22.03 -14.22
CA PRO A 279 -14.44 -20.99 -15.16
C PRO A 279 -15.18 -19.81 -14.52
N LEU A 280 -15.66 -19.99 -13.28
CA LEU A 280 -16.28 -18.91 -12.48
C LEU A 280 -15.26 -18.01 -11.80
N VAL A 281 -13.97 -18.39 -11.80
CA VAL A 281 -12.91 -17.68 -11.09
C VAL A 281 -11.93 -17.06 -12.08
N ILE A 282 -11.69 -15.75 -11.92
CA ILE A 282 -10.64 -15.04 -12.65
C ILE A 282 -9.47 -14.86 -11.68
N THR A 283 -8.31 -15.40 -12.04
CA THR A 283 -7.06 -15.19 -11.32
C THR A 283 -6.44 -13.84 -11.68
N PRO A 284 -5.68 -13.22 -10.75
CA PRO A 284 -5.02 -11.94 -11.03
C PRO A 284 -3.98 -12.07 -12.14
N GLN A 285 -3.80 -10.99 -12.93
CA GLN A 285 -2.76 -10.94 -13.94
C GLN A 285 -1.38 -11.01 -13.29
N TRP A 286 -0.54 -11.96 -13.76
CA TRP A 286 0.81 -12.09 -13.29
C TRP A 286 1.67 -10.90 -13.70
N THR A 287 2.28 -10.22 -12.71
CA THR A 287 3.27 -9.16 -12.92
C THR A 287 4.60 -9.62 -12.34
N PRO A 288 5.67 -9.76 -13.13
CA PRO A 288 6.94 -10.35 -12.66
C PRO A 288 7.53 -9.68 -11.44
N GLY A 289 7.33 -8.38 -11.29
CA GLY A 289 7.80 -7.61 -10.14
C GLY A 289 6.90 -7.63 -8.90
N ALA A 290 5.73 -8.26 -8.97
CA ALA A 290 4.77 -8.29 -7.87
C ALA A 290 5.31 -9.04 -6.64
N VAL A 291 4.95 -8.56 -5.44
CA VAL A 291 5.32 -9.16 -4.14
C VAL A 291 4.16 -9.87 -3.45
N TRP A 292 2.98 -9.84 -4.06
CA TRP A 292 1.81 -10.61 -3.64
C TRP A 292 1.50 -10.45 -2.16
N HIS A 293 1.31 -9.20 -1.73
CA HIS A 293 0.81 -8.91 -0.38
C HIS A 293 -0.52 -9.61 -0.15
N GLN A 294 -1.41 -9.54 -1.14
CA GLN A 294 -2.64 -10.31 -1.23
C GLN A 294 -2.68 -11.08 -2.55
N TYR A 295 -3.32 -12.24 -2.56
CA TYR A 295 -3.69 -12.95 -3.79
C TYR A 295 -5.21 -12.85 -3.95
N VAL A 296 -5.64 -11.95 -4.84
CA VAL A 296 -7.05 -11.60 -5.01
C VAL A 296 -7.58 -12.18 -6.31
N ILE A 297 -8.60 -13.03 -6.20
CA ILE A 297 -9.37 -13.57 -7.33
C ILE A 297 -10.68 -12.83 -7.47
N ARG A 298 -11.31 -12.94 -8.65
CA ARG A 298 -12.70 -12.49 -8.89
C ARG A 298 -13.60 -13.70 -9.08
N VAL A 299 -14.75 -13.72 -8.41
CA VAL A 299 -15.77 -14.77 -8.51
C VAL A 299 -16.99 -14.18 -9.22
N LYS A 300 -17.26 -14.69 -10.44
CA LYS A 300 -18.29 -14.18 -11.34
C LYS A 300 -19.71 -14.53 -10.91
N ASN A 301 -20.67 -13.86 -11.54
CA ASN A 301 -22.10 -14.19 -11.50
C ASN A 301 -22.72 -14.13 -10.10
N ASN A 302 -22.30 -13.15 -9.28
CA ASN A 302 -22.76 -12.94 -7.91
C ASN A 302 -22.57 -14.17 -6.98
N ASN A 303 -21.63 -15.03 -7.30
CA ASN A 303 -21.36 -16.26 -6.51
C ASN A 303 -20.32 -16.05 -5.39
N ARG A 304 -19.81 -14.84 -5.17
CA ARG A 304 -18.73 -14.59 -4.19
C ARG A 304 -19.05 -15.12 -2.80
N ASP A 305 -20.22 -14.82 -2.26
CA ASP A 305 -20.53 -15.17 -0.88
C ASP A 305 -20.80 -16.68 -0.73
N ALA A 306 -21.49 -17.31 -1.71
CA ALA A 306 -21.63 -18.77 -1.77
C ALA A 306 -20.28 -19.47 -1.92
N PHE A 307 -19.37 -18.94 -2.75
CA PHE A 307 -18.02 -19.44 -2.92
C PHE A 307 -17.22 -19.36 -1.62
N ARG A 308 -17.26 -18.24 -0.90
CA ARG A 308 -16.59 -18.06 0.38
C ARG A 308 -17.11 -19.01 1.45
N GLN A 309 -18.44 -19.19 1.51
CA GLN A 309 -19.05 -20.15 2.44
C GLN A 309 -18.60 -21.58 2.11
N TYR A 310 -18.66 -21.97 0.83
CA TYR A 310 -18.16 -23.27 0.38
C TYR A 310 -16.70 -23.53 0.82
N LEU A 311 -15.80 -22.56 0.60
CA LEU A 311 -14.41 -22.70 1.04
C LEU A 311 -14.28 -22.81 2.56
N LEU A 312 -15.07 -22.07 3.31
CA LEU A 312 -15.11 -22.16 4.78
C LEU A 312 -15.53 -23.55 5.24
N ASP A 313 -16.54 -24.16 4.59
CA ASP A 313 -17.01 -25.53 4.86
C ASP A 313 -15.94 -26.58 4.53
N GLN A 314 -15.04 -26.28 3.57
CA GLN A 314 -13.85 -27.07 3.28
C GLN A 314 -12.66 -26.74 4.21
N GLY A 315 -12.87 -25.97 5.26
CA GLY A 315 -11.85 -25.59 6.23
C GLY A 315 -10.84 -24.56 5.73
N ILE A 316 -11.21 -23.72 4.76
CA ILE A 316 -10.37 -22.68 4.16
C ILE A 316 -10.99 -21.30 4.45
N ALA A 317 -10.32 -20.47 5.26
CA ALA A 317 -10.74 -19.11 5.52
C ALA A 317 -10.28 -18.17 4.40
N THR A 318 -11.15 -17.23 4.01
CA THR A 318 -10.89 -16.18 2.99
C THR A 318 -11.28 -14.81 3.51
N ASP A 319 -10.80 -13.75 2.85
CA ASP A 319 -11.14 -12.37 3.21
C ASP A 319 -11.51 -11.54 1.95
N ILE A 320 -11.91 -10.28 2.14
CA ILE A 320 -12.29 -9.36 1.03
C ILE A 320 -11.53 -8.03 1.22
N HIS A 321 -10.71 -7.66 0.25
CA HIS A 321 -9.97 -6.40 0.23
C HIS A 321 -10.29 -5.61 -1.06
N TYR A 322 -11.30 -4.68 -1.11
CA TYR A 322 -12.17 -4.27 0.01
C TYR A 322 -13.64 -4.38 -0.39
N ALA A 323 -14.50 -4.82 0.53
CA ALA A 323 -15.92 -5.06 0.25
C ALA A 323 -16.72 -3.78 -0.05
N VAL A 324 -16.30 -2.66 0.52
CA VAL A 324 -16.95 -1.35 0.34
C VAL A 324 -15.92 -0.37 -0.19
N PRO A 325 -16.04 0.09 -1.44
CA PRO A 325 -15.12 1.06 -2.01
C PRO A 325 -15.27 2.45 -1.36
N PRO A 326 -14.24 3.32 -1.41
CA PRO A 326 -14.22 4.59 -0.70
C PRO A 326 -15.45 5.48 -0.93
N HIS A 327 -15.93 5.59 -2.17
CA HIS A 327 -17.10 6.42 -2.50
C HIS A 327 -18.43 5.85 -1.96
N ARG A 328 -18.48 4.62 -1.49
CA ARG A 328 -19.65 4.01 -0.86
C ARG A 328 -19.55 3.97 0.67
N GLN A 329 -18.46 4.50 1.24
CA GLN A 329 -18.29 4.56 2.70
C GLN A 329 -19.26 5.59 3.33
N PRO A 330 -19.92 5.25 4.45
CA PRO A 330 -20.87 6.14 5.12
C PRO A 330 -20.32 7.52 5.47
N CYS A 331 -19.02 7.64 5.76
CA CYS A 331 -18.38 8.91 6.10
C CYS A 331 -18.39 9.94 4.95
N TYR A 332 -18.67 9.53 3.72
CA TYR A 332 -18.79 10.41 2.56
C TYR A 332 -20.25 10.59 2.11
N ALA A 333 -21.21 9.88 2.69
CA ALA A 333 -22.61 10.02 2.38
C ALA A 333 -23.22 11.29 3.04
N ARG A 334 -24.15 11.94 2.33
CA ARG A 334 -24.94 13.05 2.88
C ARG A 334 -26.40 12.65 3.07
N PRO A 335 -27.14 13.36 3.97
CA PRO A 335 -28.54 13.05 4.22
C PRO A 335 -29.47 13.17 2.98
N ASP A 336 -29.09 14.00 2.01
CA ASP A 336 -29.83 14.20 0.75
C ASP A 336 -29.55 13.10 -0.31
N GLY A 337 -28.77 12.08 0.04
CA GLY A 337 -28.35 11.00 -0.84
C GLY A 337 -27.17 11.33 -1.76
N SER A 338 -26.65 12.56 -1.74
CA SER A 338 -25.42 12.91 -2.45
C SER A 338 -24.17 12.40 -1.70
N ASN A 339 -23.02 12.48 -2.34
CA ASN A 339 -21.74 12.02 -1.79
C ASN A 339 -20.70 13.16 -1.86
N THR A 340 -19.95 13.35 -0.78
CA THR A 340 -18.93 14.40 -0.71
C THR A 340 -17.65 14.04 -1.47
N LEU A 341 -17.43 12.75 -1.74
CA LEU A 341 -16.24 12.26 -2.43
C LEU A 341 -16.46 12.16 -3.94
N CYS A 342 -17.56 11.52 -4.37
CA CYS A 342 -17.84 11.29 -5.79
C CYS A 342 -19.33 11.06 -6.02
N ASN A 343 -19.93 11.79 -6.97
CA ASN A 343 -21.31 11.58 -7.41
C ASN A 343 -21.42 10.90 -8.79
N THR A 344 -20.27 10.65 -9.46
CA THR A 344 -20.22 9.92 -10.72
C THR A 344 -20.28 8.43 -10.47
N PRO A 345 -21.07 7.66 -11.23
CA PRO A 345 -21.08 6.20 -11.15
C PRO A 345 -19.69 5.60 -11.40
N LEU A 346 -19.32 4.60 -10.63
CA LEU A 346 -18.06 3.87 -10.74
C LEU A 346 -18.34 2.36 -10.90
N PRO A 347 -18.96 1.95 -12.02
CA PRO A 347 -19.50 0.60 -12.19
C PRO A 347 -18.44 -0.50 -12.15
N VAL A 348 -17.23 -0.25 -12.66
CA VAL A 348 -16.13 -1.23 -12.61
C VAL A 348 -15.69 -1.45 -11.17
N THR A 349 -15.47 -0.38 -10.42
CA THR A 349 -15.09 -0.44 -9.00
C THR A 349 -16.15 -1.17 -8.16
N GLU A 350 -17.43 -0.89 -8.40
CA GLU A 350 -18.54 -1.52 -7.68
C GLU A 350 -18.68 -3.02 -8.02
N ALA A 351 -18.53 -3.37 -9.30
CA ALA A 351 -18.53 -4.77 -9.73
C ALA A 351 -17.35 -5.53 -9.12
N LEU A 352 -16.14 -4.95 -9.15
CA LEU A 352 -14.97 -5.55 -8.52
C LEU A 352 -15.18 -5.76 -7.02
N ALA A 353 -15.71 -4.77 -6.29
CA ALA A 353 -15.98 -4.90 -4.85
C ALA A 353 -16.97 -6.03 -4.54
N ALA A 354 -17.90 -6.34 -5.46
CA ALA A 354 -18.84 -7.46 -5.34
C ALA A 354 -18.25 -8.83 -5.68
N GLU A 355 -17.14 -8.88 -6.46
CA GLU A 355 -16.58 -10.12 -6.99
C GLU A 355 -15.31 -10.60 -6.28
N ILE A 356 -14.52 -9.69 -5.69
CA ILE A 356 -13.18 -10.00 -5.16
C ILE A 356 -13.22 -10.90 -3.93
N VAL A 357 -12.26 -11.86 -3.90
CA VAL A 357 -11.95 -12.70 -2.74
C VAL A 357 -10.45 -12.83 -2.60
N SER A 358 -9.93 -12.59 -1.41
CA SER A 358 -8.52 -12.79 -1.08
C SER A 358 -8.29 -14.20 -0.54
N LEU A 359 -7.35 -14.93 -1.15
CA LEU A 359 -6.95 -16.26 -0.73
C LEU A 359 -5.77 -16.21 0.26
N PRO A 360 -5.63 -17.18 1.17
CA PRO A 360 -4.46 -17.28 2.04
C PRO A 360 -3.16 -17.36 1.21
N ILE A 361 -2.15 -16.55 1.55
CA ILE A 361 -0.87 -16.56 0.83
C ILE A 361 0.35 -16.52 1.75
N ALA A 362 0.27 -15.78 2.87
CA ALA A 362 1.43 -15.49 3.70
C ALA A 362 1.89 -16.67 4.57
N SER A 363 0.94 -17.47 5.05
CA SER A 363 1.16 -18.51 6.05
C SER A 363 0.89 -19.94 5.55
N VAL A 364 0.64 -20.11 4.24
CA VAL A 364 0.33 -21.41 3.66
C VAL A 364 1.56 -22.11 3.07
N THR A 365 1.56 -23.45 3.12
CA THR A 365 2.56 -24.26 2.43
C THR A 365 2.17 -24.50 0.97
N PRO A 366 3.11 -24.92 0.10
CA PRO A 366 2.79 -25.38 -1.25
C PRO A 366 1.69 -26.45 -1.31
N ALA A 367 1.70 -27.42 -0.38
CA ALA A 367 0.69 -28.46 -0.31
C ALA A 367 -0.70 -27.91 0.06
N GLN A 368 -0.75 -26.95 0.99
CA GLN A 368 -2.00 -26.25 1.34
C GLN A 368 -2.52 -25.39 0.15
N ALA A 369 -1.63 -24.70 -0.56
CA ALA A 369 -2.03 -23.93 -1.76
C ALA A 369 -2.61 -24.85 -2.85
N ALA A 370 -2.00 -26.00 -3.10
CA ALA A 370 -2.52 -27.00 -4.04
C ALA A 370 -3.88 -27.58 -3.57
N TYR A 371 -4.07 -27.78 -2.27
CA TYR A 371 -5.36 -28.18 -1.71
C TYR A 371 -6.43 -27.11 -1.94
N ILE A 372 -6.13 -25.84 -1.62
CA ILE A 372 -7.04 -24.70 -1.85
C ILE A 372 -7.44 -24.63 -3.33
N ALA A 373 -6.49 -24.74 -4.26
CA ALA A 373 -6.78 -24.70 -5.69
C ALA A 373 -7.71 -25.85 -6.13
N ARG A 374 -7.53 -27.07 -5.60
CA ARG A 374 -8.44 -28.19 -5.86
C ARG A 374 -9.87 -27.90 -5.37
N GLN A 375 -10.01 -27.37 -4.15
CA GLN A 375 -11.35 -27.02 -3.64
C GLN A 375 -12.01 -25.92 -4.49
N ILE A 376 -11.26 -24.90 -4.88
CA ILE A 376 -11.74 -23.87 -5.82
C ILE A 376 -12.26 -24.49 -7.12
N ASN A 377 -11.51 -25.45 -7.68
CA ASN A 377 -11.91 -26.12 -8.92
C ASN A 377 -13.14 -27.02 -8.77
N SER A 378 -13.43 -27.48 -7.56
CA SER A 378 -14.62 -28.29 -7.24
C SER A 378 -15.87 -27.46 -6.95
N PHE A 379 -15.74 -26.17 -6.72
CA PHE A 379 -16.89 -25.30 -6.46
C PHE A 379 -17.86 -25.30 -7.64
N ARG A 380 -19.14 -25.52 -7.32
CA ARG A 380 -20.30 -25.36 -8.22
C ARG A 380 -21.36 -24.57 -7.43
N PRO A 381 -22.00 -23.54 -8.01
CA PRO A 381 -23.07 -22.75 -7.36
C PRO A 381 -24.32 -23.54 -7.14
#